data_8424424481705ac2cbd3fce9d1962bd4
#
_entry.id   8424424481705ac2cbd3fce9d1962bd4
#
_cell.length_a   1.000
_cell.length_b   1.000
_cell.length_c   1.000
_cell.angle_alpha   90.00
_cell.angle_beta   90.00
_cell.angle_gamma   90.00
#
_symmetry.space_group_name_H-M   'P 1'
#
loop_
_entity.id
_entity.type
_entity.pdbx_description
1 polymer ?
#
loop_
_entity_poly.entity_id
_entity_poly.type
_entity_poly.pdbx_seq_one_letter_code
_entity_poly.pdbx_strand_id
1 'polypeptide(L)'
;MATPPFHYQHMFPLGPDKTEYYLLTKDYVSVSEFEGKPILKIEKEGLTAMANAAFRDVSFLLRRSHNEQVAKILSDPEASDNDKYVALTFLRNAEVSAKGKLPLCQD
;
A
#
# COMPACT_ATOMS: atom_id res chain seq x y z
N MET A 1 -29.27 18.51 15.43
CA MET A 1 -27.92 19.06 15.26
C MET A 1 -27.60 19.16 13.77
N ALA A 2 -27.08 20.30 13.33
CA ALA A 2 -26.64 20.44 11.94
C ALA A 2 -25.38 19.57 11.72
N THR A 3 -25.37 18.80 10.62
CA THR A 3 -24.17 18.04 10.23
C THR A 3 -23.06 19.03 9.90
N PRO A 4 -21.86 18.89 10.47
CA PRO A 4 -20.75 19.77 10.13
C PRO A 4 -20.44 19.67 8.62
N PRO A 5 -20.00 20.77 7.99
CA PRO A 5 -19.68 20.76 6.57
C PRO A 5 -18.54 19.76 6.30
N PHE A 6 -18.68 19.00 5.22
CA PHE A 6 -17.63 18.09 4.78
C PHE A 6 -16.40 18.89 4.30
N HIS A 7 -15.24 18.56 4.86
CA HIS A 7 -13.96 19.05 4.41
C HIS A 7 -13.13 17.88 3.91
N TYR A 8 -12.73 17.93 2.64
CA TYR A 8 -11.83 16.93 2.09
C TYR A 8 -10.45 17.06 2.76
N GLN A 9 -9.97 15.96 3.27
CA GLN A 9 -8.60 15.82 3.74
C GLN A 9 -7.91 14.71 2.97
N HIS A 10 -6.65 14.92 2.62
CA HIS A 10 -5.87 13.84 2.02
C HIS A 10 -5.77 12.68 3.02
N MET A 11 -6.14 11.49 2.56
CA MET A 11 -6.06 10.26 3.36
C MET A 11 -4.62 9.97 3.81
N PHE A 12 -3.65 10.34 2.97
CA PHE A 12 -2.23 10.19 3.26
C PHE A 12 -1.56 11.56 3.21
N PRO A 13 -0.70 11.89 4.19
CA PRO A 13 0.07 13.14 4.12
C PRO A 13 0.93 13.14 2.85
N LEU A 14 0.91 14.28 2.13
CA LEU A 14 1.82 14.50 0.99
C LEU A 14 3.24 14.63 1.53
N GLY A 15 4.08 13.67 1.23
CA GLY A 15 5.46 13.64 1.68
C GLY A 15 6.15 12.34 1.28
N PRO A 16 7.45 12.21 1.52
CA PRO A 16 8.17 10.98 1.23
C PRO A 16 7.59 9.82 2.04
N ASP A 17 7.18 8.78 1.33
CA ASP A 17 6.75 7.53 1.94
C ASP A 17 7.97 6.79 2.49
N LYS A 18 7.90 6.34 3.74
CA LYS A 18 8.94 5.53 4.38
C LYS A 18 8.82 4.04 4.06
N THR A 19 7.93 3.67 3.15
CA THR A 19 7.80 2.29 2.69
C THR A 19 9.11 1.86 2.02
N GLU A 20 9.67 0.77 2.48
CA GLU A 20 10.85 0.19 1.87
C GLU A 20 10.49 -0.48 0.55
N TYR A 21 11.28 -0.20 -0.49
CA TYR A 21 11.12 -0.81 -1.81
C TYR A 21 12.19 -1.87 -2.00
N TYR A 22 11.84 -2.95 -2.65
CA TYR A 22 12.79 -3.98 -3.10
C TYR A 22 12.85 -4.03 -4.62
N LEU A 23 14.00 -4.43 -5.14
CA LEU A 23 14.16 -4.64 -6.57
C LEU A 23 13.49 -5.96 -6.97
N LEU A 24 12.45 -5.87 -7.80
CA LEU A 24 11.75 -7.05 -8.28
C LEU A 24 12.63 -7.92 -9.18
N THR A 25 13.22 -7.30 -10.20
CA THR A 25 14.12 -7.98 -11.14
C THR A 25 14.94 -6.96 -11.93
N LYS A 26 16.10 -7.37 -12.40
CA LYS A 26 16.90 -6.65 -13.41
C LYS A 26 16.75 -7.27 -14.81
N ASP A 27 16.13 -8.42 -14.87
CA ASP A 27 15.88 -9.12 -16.12
C ASP A 27 14.71 -8.49 -16.88
N TYR A 28 14.59 -8.79 -18.16
CA TYR A 28 13.48 -8.36 -19.02
C TYR A 28 13.40 -6.87 -19.34
N VAL A 29 14.39 -6.08 -18.89
CA VAL A 29 14.47 -4.64 -19.15
C VAL A 29 15.80 -4.32 -19.81
N SER A 30 15.76 -3.64 -20.94
CA SER A 30 16.95 -3.21 -21.67
C SER A 30 16.74 -1.86 -22.33
N VAL A 31 17.82 -1.21 -22.71
CA VAL A 31 17.78 0.02 -23.50
C VAL A 31 18.18 -0.33 -24.93
N SER A 32 17.37 0.09 -25.89
CA SER A 32 17.64 0.02 -27.31
C SER A 32 17.66 1.42 -27.90
N GLU A 33 18.16 1.57 -29.10
CA GLU A 33 18.17 2.84 -29.81
C GLU A 33 17.20 2.78 -30.99
N PHE A 34 16.44 3.84 -31.15
CA PHE A 34 15.56 4.04 -32.30
C PHE A 34 15.74 5.48 -32.82
N GLU A 35 16.10 5.62 -34.08
CA GLU A 35 16.36 6.92 -34.73
C GLU A 35 17.30 7.84 -33.90
N GLY A 36 18.37 7.29 -33.34
CA GLY A 36 19.35 8.02 -32.52
C GLY A 36 18.88 8.39 -31.12
N LYS A 37 17.72 7.88 -30.67
CA LYS A 37 17.17 8.12 -29.35
C LYS A 37 17.10 6.83 -28.53
N PRO A 38 17.51 6.85 -27.26
CA PRO A 38 17.37 5.69 -26.40
C PRO A 38 15.89 5.42 -26.10
N ILE A 39 15.48 4.17 -26.21
CA ILE A 39 14.16 3.68 -25.83
C ILE A 39 14.29 2.57 -24.81
N LEU A 40 13.39 2.58 -23.84
CA LEU A 40 13.26 1.48 -22.87
C LEU A 40 12.49 0.33 -23.51
N LYS A 41 13.08 -0.86 -23.49
CA LYS A 41 12.46 -2.10 -23.93
C LYS A 41 12.13 -2.96 -22.74
N ILE A 42 10.88 -3.40 -22.66
CA ILE A 42 10.40 -4.32 -21.61
C ILE A 42 9.83 -5.55 -22.30
N GLU A 43 10.31 -6.72 -21.92
CA GLU A 43 9.79 -7.99 -22.40
C GLU A 43 8.48 -8.34 -21.67
N LYS A 44 7.60 -9.10 -22.34
CA LYS A 44 6.28 -9.48 -21.79
C LYS A 44 6.39 -10.27 -20.47
N GLU A 45 7.44 -11.07 -20.32
CA GLU A 45 7.74 -11.82 -19.10
C GLU A 45 7.99 -10.89 -17.90
N GLY A 46 8.61 -9.73 -18.15
CA GLY A 46 8.79 -8.69 -17.14
C GLY A 46 7.46 -8.08 -16.67
N LEU A 47 6.55 -7.85 -17.61
CA LEU A 47 5.20 -7.37 -17.27
C LEU A 47 4.41 -8.41 -16.48
N THR A 48 4.53 -9.69 -16.83
CA THR A 48 3.92 -10.79 -16.10
C THR A 48 4.47 -10.90 -14.67
N ALA A 49 5.79 -10.82 -14.52
CA ALA A 49 6.44 -10.85 -13.20
C ALA A 49 6.00 -9.67 -12.33
N MET A 50 5.92 -8.47 -12.92
CA MET A 50 5.44 -7.28 -12.23
C MET A 50 3.98 -7.42 -11.78
N ALA A 51 3.09 -7.89 -12.66
CA ALA A 51 1.69 -8.10 -12.34
C ALA A 51 1.51 -9.12 -11.21
N ASN A 52 2.20 -10.26 -11.27
CA ASN A 52 2.15 -11.29 -10.22
C ASN A 52 2.60 -10.74 -8.87
N ALA A 53 3.71 -10.01 -8.82
CA ALA A 53 4.19 -9.41 -7.59
C ALA A 53 3.22 -8.34 -7.06
N ALA A 54 2.70 -7.49 -7.93
CA ALA A 54 1.75 -6.44 -7.55
C ALA A 54 0.45 -7.03 -6.97
N PHE A 55 -0.15 -8.03 -7.63
CA PHE A 55 -1.35 -8.70 -7.14
C PHE A 55 -1.12 -9.40 -5.81
N ARG A 56 0.03 -10.06 -5.65
CA ARG A 56 0.40 -10.69 -4.39
C ARG A 56 0.54 -9.66 -3.27
N ASP A 57 1.32 -8.63 -3.49
CA ASP A 57 1.58 -7.62 -2.47
C ASP A 57 0.30 -6.87 -2.07
N VAL A 58 -0.53 -6.48 -3.03
CA VAL A 58 -1.82 -5.82 -2.78
C VAL A 58 -2.79 -6.73 -2.02
N SER A 59 -2.73 -8.04 -2.23
CA SER A 59 -3.62 -8.99 -1.55
C SER A 59 -3.25 -9.24 -0.09
N PHE A 60 -1.99 -9.05 0.29
CA PHE A 60 -1.49 -9.46 1.61
C PHE A 60 -0.85 -8.35 2.44
N LEU A 61 -0.46 -7.25 1.81
CA LEU A 61 0.32 -6.21 2.46
C LEU A 61 -0.36 -4.84 2.37
N LEU A 62 -0.26 -4.08 3.46
CA LEU A 62 -0.63 -2.68 3.52
C LEU A 62 0.61 -1.81 3.66
N ARG A 63 0.54 -0.58 3.17
CA ARG A 63 1.62 0.39 3.32
C ARG A 63 1.86 0.71 4.78
N ARG A 64 3.12 0.90 5.14
CA ARG A 64 3.52 1.27 6.49
C ARG A 64 2.85 2.56 6.96
N SER A 65 2.79 3.58 6.10
CA SER A 65 2.15 4.86 6.42
C SER A 65 0.66 4.70 6.77
N HIS A 66 -0.05 3.80 6.08
CA HIS A 66 -1.44 3.49 6.40
C HIS A 66 -1.55 2.84 7.78
N ASN A 67 -0.77 1.81 8.06
CA ASN A 67 -0.78 1.14 9.36
C ASN A 67 -0.41 2.09 10.51
N GLU A 68 0.55 2.99 10.29
CA GLU A 68 0.94 4.02 11.26
C GLU A 68 -0.22 5.00 11.55
N GLN A 69 -1.01 5.37 10.55
CA GLN A 69 -2.20 6.21 10.75
C GLN A 69 -3.29 5.51 11.54
N VAL A 70 -3.57 4.25 11.21
CA VAL A 70 -4.54 3.44 11.96
C VAL A 70 -4.07 3.26 13.40
N ALA A 71 -2.78 3.01 13.63
CA ALA A 71 -2.23 2.87 14.96
C ALA A 71 -2.37 4.14 15.83
N LYS A 72 -2.33 5.33 15.25
CA LYS A 72 -2.54 6.59 15.98
C LYS A 72 -3.92 6.68 16.62
N ILE A 73 -4.95 6.06 16.06
CA ILE A 73 -6.29 6.02 16.61
C ILE A 73 -6.30 5.39 18.02
N LEU A 74 -5.42 4.41 18.25
CA LEU A 74 -5.33 3.72 19.55
C LEU A 74 -4.93 4.65 20.70
N SER A 75 -4.21 5.72 20.40
CA SER A 75 -3.74 6.72 21.38
C SER A 75 -4.48 8.06 21.27
N ASP A 76 -5.46 8.17 20.38
CA ASP A 76 -6.22 9.39 20.21
C ASP A 76 -7.19 9.57 21.40
N PRO A 77 -7.11 10.69 22.13
CA PRO A 77 -8.01 10.98 23.25
C PRO A 77 -9.47 11.21 22.81
N GLU A 78 -9.71 11.60 21.55
CA GLU A 78 -11.05 11.84 21.02
C GLU A 78 -11.68 10.56 20.47
N ALA A 79 -10.90 9.49 20.27
CA ALA A 79 -11.42 8.22 19.79
C ALA A 79 -12.19 7.48 20.88
N SER A 80 -13.38 6.99 20.54
CA SER A 80 -14.16 6.13 21.41
C SER A 80 -13.51 4.75 21.59
N ASP A 81 -13.96 4.00 22.59
CA ASP A 81 -13.51 2.61 22.80
C ASP A 81 -13.81 1.73 21.57
N ASN A 82 -14.95 1.99 20.92
CA ASN A 82 -15.30 1.27 19.68
C ASN A 82 -14.32 1.61 18.53
N ASP A 83 -13.97 2.89 18.36
CA ASP A 83 -13.00 3.28 17.31
C ASP A 83 -11.64 2.63 17.55
N LYS A 84 -11.18 2.58 18.80
CA LYS A 84 -9.93 1.90 19.16
C LYS A 84 -10.00 0.40 18.92
N TYR A 85 -11.12 -0.23 19.24
CA TYR A 85 -11.33 -1.66 18.99
C TYR A 85 -11.30 -1.97 17.49
N VAL A 86 -11.97 -1.17 16.66
CA VAL A 86 -11.98 -1.32 15.21
C VAL A 86 -10.57 -1.11 14.63
N ALA A 87 -9.86 -0.07 15.05
CA ALA A 87 -8.49 0.19 14.63
C ALA A 87 -7.56 -0.98 14.98
N LEU A 88 -7.68 -1.53 16.18
CA LEU A 88 -6.91 -2.72 16.59
C LEU A 88 -7.24 -3.94 15.72
N THR A 89 -8.49 -4.12 15.35
CA THR A 89 -8.93 -5.22 14.48
C THR A 89 -8.32 -5.08 13.08
N PHE A 90 -8.26 -3.88 12.52
CA PHE A 90 -7.57 -3.62 11.25
C PHE A 90 -6.08 -3.93 11.32
N LEU A 91 -5.41 -3.51 12.37
CA LEU A 91 -3.98 -3.82 12.55
C LEU A 91 -3.72 -5.32 12.71
N ARG A 92 -4.57 -6.03 13.43
CA ARG A 92 -4.49 -7.49 13.54
C ARG A 92 -4.73 -8.19 12.20
N ASN A 93 -5.69 -7.68 11.41
CA ASN A 93 -5.90 -8.18 10.05
C ASN A 93 -4.65 -7.99 9.19
N ALA A 94 -4.02 -6.81 9.23
CA ALA A 94 -2.79 -6.53 8.52
C ALA A 94 -1.64 -7.48 8.94
N GLU A 95 -1.50 -7.76 10.24
CA GLU A 95 -0.50 -8.69 10.76
C GLU A 95 -0.74 -10.13 10.28
N VAL A 96 -1.98 -10.60 10.32
CA VAL A 96 -2.34 -11.96 9.87
C VAL A 96 -2.13 -12.11 8.37
N SER A 97 -2.57 -11.14 7.58
CA SER A 97 -2.43 -11.18 6.11
C SER A 97 -0.97 -11.11 5.66
N ALA A 98 -0.12 -10.36 6.38
CA ALA A 98 1.31 -10.25 6.06
C ALA A 98 2.04 -11.61 6.12
N LYS A 99 1.47 -12.63 6.76
CA LYS A 99 1.99 -14.00 6.76
C LYS A 99 1.80 -14.72 5.39
N GLY A 100 1.06 -14.12 4.47
CA GLY A 100 0.92 -14.59 3.09
C GLY A 100 0.05 -15.84 2.90
N LYS A 101 -0.80 -16.17 3.86
CA LYS A 101 -1.71 -17.32 3.80
C LYS A 101 -3.18 -16.92 3.63
N LEU A 102 -3.59 -15.88 4.35
CA LEU A 102 -4.93 -15.32 4.25
C LEU A 102 -4.82 -13.90 3.72
N PRO A 103 -5.56 -13.55 2.67
CA PRO A 103 -5.52 -12.18 2.14
C PRO A 103 -6.12 -11.19 3.13
N LEU A 104 -5.87 -9.90 2.86
CA LEU A 104 -6.50 -8.80 3.57
C LEU A 104 -8.02 -8.91 3.48
N CYS A 105 -8.71 -8.59 4.56
CA CYS A 105 -10.15 -8.41 4.55
C CYS A 105 -10.50 -7.18 3.69
N GLN A 106 -11.49 -7.35 2.81
CA GLN A 106 -11.86 -6.34 1.81
C GLN A 106 -13.14 -5.58 2.16
N ASP A 107 -13.81 -5.96 3.25
CA ASP A 107 -15.06 -5.34 3.74
C ASP A 107 -14.82 -4.50 4.99
#